data_077a00a3ef76a818fcf9cb600b5eb1a3
#
_entry.id   077a00a3ef76a818fcf9cb600b5eb1a3
#
_cell.length_a   1.000
_cell.length_b   1.000
_cell.length_c   1.000
_cell.angle_alpha   90.00
_cell.angle_beta   90.00
_cell.angle_gamma   90.00
#
_symmetry.space_group_name_H-M   'P 1'
#
loop_
_entity.id
_entity.type
_entity.pdbx_description
1 polymer ?
#
loop_
_entity_poly.entity_id
_entity_poly.type
_entity_poly.pdbx_seq_one_letter_code
_entity_poly.pdbx_strand_id
1 'polypeptide(L)'
;MKLNTISGQLLVIPTNSCDDGGIHCEQCHGNNGGDGHMTGADRIDKSAAACGACHYREASPDAEVNVIPASKGFIKHHEQYNTHLASPHSNMNCVACHDPHKRGEFSIKTTEPGKECTGCHTQEAYTTVFDQSPMASYGVECKDCHMPYASKSANQLGPFEGDLQTHLFYINTDENAIMFEDADGTPNPTGAYVALDFEVPGKPDKVNKGAVTLDFACKRCHETAEMAELGKFAKNFHRRDTTVPELEFIGLNAGLTGNWWGGVDRNSEGFMVEVANSSGALVLVASFYTYDDAGNQVWLFAVGSAETGLTANVDVFIAAGRTWGEDNNPADFTVPFGSGTFTFPSCDNGSFTITPNAEYMALGFTSIGYDINREITEYQIPCPSFDNGEG
;
A
#
# COMPACT_ATOMS: atom_id res chain seq x y z
N MET A 1 24.21 14.89 -34.40
CA MET A 1 25.42 14.35 -33.78
C MET A 1 25.52 14.97 -32.39
N LYS A 2 25.13 14.25 -31.33
CA LYS A 2 25.36 14.65 -29.95
C LYS A 2 26.57 13.90 -29.42
N LEU A 3 27.59 14.59 -29.01
CA LEU A 3 28.80 14.03 -28.43
C LEU A 3 28.62 14.01 -26.91
N ASN A 4 28.55 12.85 -26.32
CA ASN A 4 28.63 12.70 -24.87
C ASN A 4 29.99 12.07 -24.54
N THR A 5 30.72 12.68 -23.61
CA THR A 5 31.97 12.13 -23.09
C THR A 5 31.71 11.49 -21.73
N ILE A 6 31.91 10.20 -21.61
CA ILE A 6 31.98 9.49 -20.33
C ILE A 6 33.43 9.01 -20.18
N SER A 7 34.06 9.32 -19.05
CA SER A 7 35.43 8.91 -18.70
C SER A 7 36.53 9.26 -19.73
N GLY A 8 36.40 10.38 -20.44
CA GLY A 8 37.44 10.84 -21.38
C GLY A 8 37.53 10.09 -22.70
N GLN A 9 36.63 9.14 -22.95
CA GLN A 9 36.50 8.49 -24.25
C GLN A 9 35.30 9.04 -25.01
N LEU A 10 35.54 9.40 -26.28
CA LEU A 10 34.51 9.86 -27.20
C LEU A 10 33.65 8.68 -27.65
N LEU A 11 32.42 8.59 -27.19
CA LEU A 11 31.48 7.62 -27.73
C LEU A 11 30.91 8.17 -29.03
N VAL A 12 31.40 7.66 -30.15
CA VAL A 12 30.86 7.97 -31.49
C VAL A 12 29.66 7.06 -31.71
N ILE A 13 28.46 7.60 -31.54
CA ILE A 13 27.24 6.88 -31.97
C ILE A 13 27.19 7.00 -33.50
N PRO A 14 27.26 5.88 -34.26
CA PRO A 14 27.16 5.94 -35.71
C PRO A 14 25.82 6.55 -36.14
N THR A 15 25.85 7.56 -36.98
CA THR A 15 24.68 8.31 -37.46
C THR A 15 23.77 7.55 -38.42
N ASN A 16 24.03 6.27 -38.67
CA ASN A 16 23.36 5.49 -39.72
C ASN A 16 22.30 4.50 -39.19
N SER A 17 21.97 4.51 -37.92
CA SER A 17 20.98 3.58 -37.31
C SER A 17 19.81 4.28 -36.65
N CYS A 18 19.35 5.42 -37.16
CA CYS A 18 18.18 6.11 -36.63
C CYS A 18 16.85 5.42 -36.97
N ASP A 19 16.86 4.37 -37.77
CA ASP A 19 15.64 3.65 -38.19
C ASP A 19 15.24 2.53 -37.22
N ASP A 20 16.18 2.04 -36.36
CA ASP A 20 15.91 1.03 -35.35
C ASP A 20 16.04 1.66 -33.94
N GLY A 21 14.99 2.27 -33.47
CA GLY A 21 14.95 2.84 -32.09
C GLY A 21 15.14 1.75 -31.03
N GLY A 22 16.04 1.97 -30.05
CA GLY A 22 16.26 1.08 -28.93
C GLY A 22 17.72 1.01 -28.46
N ILE A 23 17.96 0.17 -27.47
CA ILE A 23 19.30 -0.12 -26.95
C ILE A 23 19.92 -1.22 -27.81
N HIS A 24 21.06 -0.93 -28.45
CA HIS A 24 21.81 -1.89 -29.25
C HIS A 24 22.78 -2.70 -28.39
N CYS A 25 23.09 -3.92 -28.82
CA CYS A 25 23.97 -4.84 -28.10
C CYS A 25 25.35 -4.23 -27.82
N GLU A 26 25.87 -3.45 -28.73
CA GLU A 26 27.19 -2.80 -28.69
C GLU A 26 27.28 -1.75 -27.56
N GLN A 27 26.18 -1.23 -27.07
CA GLN A 27 26.19 -0.27 -25.96
C GLN A 27 26.65 -0.90 -24.64
N CYS A 28 26.37 -2.19 -24.46
CA CYS A 28 26.84 -2.95 -23.31
C CYS A 28 28.02 -3.89 -23.64
N HIS A 29 27.96 -4.50 -24.84
CA HIS A 29 28.93 -5.51 -25.28
C HIS A 29 30.17 -4.92 -26.01
N GLY A 30 30.17 -3.62 -26.23
CA GLY A 30 31.24 -2.93 -26.95
C GLY A 30 31.21 -3.16 -28.46
N ASN A 31 31.86 -2.27 -29.18
CA ASN A 31 31.91 -2.34 -30.67
C ASN A 31 32.94 -3.37 -31.14
N ASN A 32 32.54 -4.37 -31.88
CA ASN A 32 33.35 -5.51 -32.25
C ASN A 32 34.31 -5.27 -33.41
N GLY A 33 34.46 -4.07 -33.92
CA GLY A 33 35.45 -3.80 -34.98
C GLY A 33 35.40 -4.73 -36.20
N GLY A 34 34.26 -5.41 -36.44
CA GLY A 34 34.03 -6.17 -37.69
C GLY A 34 34.38 -7.66 -37.71
N ASP A 35 34.98 -8.22 -36.66
CA ASP A 35 35.43 -9.63 -36.69
C ASP A 35 34.77 -10.51 -35.61
N GLY A 36 33.52 -10.86 -35.83
CA GLY A 36 32.91 -12.01 -35.16
C GLY A 36 32.65 -11.88 -33.68
N HIS A 37 31.76 -12.70 -33.18
CA HIS A 37 31.25 -12.72 -31.81
C HIS A 37 32.33 -12.61 -30.73
N MET A 38 32.16 -11.62 -29.86
CA MET A 38 33.01 -11.42 -28.69
C MET A 38 32.83 -12.56 -27.69
N THR A 39 33.86 -13.30 -27.41
CA THR A 39 33.88 -14.42 -26.47
C THR A 39 34.59 -14.07 -25.17
N GLY A 40 34.33 -12.94 -24.57
CA GLY A 40 34.95 -12.56 -23.30
C GLY A 40 33.99 -11.83 -22.38
N ALA A 41 33.77 -12.37 -21.19
CA ALA A 41 32.99 -11.74 -20.13
C ALA A 41 33.54 -10.35 -19.71
N ASP A 42 34.83 -10.11 -19.99
CA ASP A 42 35.57 -8.90 -19.60
C ASP A 42 35.26 -7.66 -20.47
N ARG A 43 34.43 -7.81 -21.47
CA ARG A 43 34.07 -6.70 -22.38
C ARG A 43 32.63 -6.18 -22.20
N ILE A 44 31.89 -6.77 -21.27
CA ILE A 44 30.52 -6.34 -20.99
C ILE A 44 30.56 -5.32 -19.88
N ASP A 45 30.20 -4.08 -20.18
CA ASP A 45 30.04 -3.07 -19.14
C ASP A 45 28.71 -3.29 -18.41
N LYS A 46 28.80 -3.83 -17.19
CA LYS A 46 27.66 -4.06 -16.29
C LYS A 46 27.57 -2.99 -15.19
N SER A 47 28.40 -1.97 -15.24
CA SER A 47 28.41 -0.92 -14.23
C SER A 47 27.07 -0.18 -14.16
N ALA A 48 26.74 0.34 -13.01
CA ALA A 48 25.58 1.20 -12.88
C ALA A 48 25.70 2.46 -13.75
N ALA A 49 26.94 2.94 -13.97
CA ALA A 49 27.22 4.09 -14.81
C ALA A 49 26.86 3.87 -16.29
N ALA A 50 27.04 2.64 -16.81
CA ALA A 50 26.63 2.32 -18.16
C ALA A 50 25.11 2.47 -18.36
N CYS A 51 24.32 2.03 -17.38
CA CYS A 51 22.88 2.23 -17.35
C CYS A 51 22.53 3.72 -17.13
N GLY A 52 23.28 4.37 -16.24
CA GLY A 52 23.14 5.78 -15.89
C GLY A 52 23.25 6.70 -17.08
N ALA A 53 24.04 6.34 -18.11
CA ALA A 53 24.18 7.13 -19.33
C ALA A 53 22.83 7.47 -20.01
N CYS A 54 21.80 6.65 -19.79
CA CYS A 54 20.44 6.83 -20.30
C CYS A 54 19.40 7.05 -19.19
N HIS A 55 19.61 6.45 -18.00
CA HIS A 55 18.67 6.48 -16.88
C HIS A 55 18.90 7.66 -15.92
N TYR A 56 19.35 8.79 -16.45
CA TYR A 56 19.25 10.11 -15.86
C TYR A 56 18.81 11.12 -16.92
N ARG A 57 18.27 12.24 -16.52
CA ARG A 57 17.82 13.25 -17.47
C ARG A 57 18.26 14.66 -17.14
N GLU A 58 18.06 15.13 -15.94
CA GLU A 58 18.36 16.50 -15.50
C GLU A 58 19.44 16.54 -14.41
N ALA A 59 19.71 15.40 -13.77
CA ALA A 59 20.73 15.29 -12.76
C ALA A 59 22.14 15.24 -13.36
N SER A 60 23.15 15.52 -12.54
CA SER A 60 24.55 15.23 -12.90
C SER A 60 24.77 13.72 -12.87
N PRO A 61 25.42 13.13 -13.91
CA PRO A 61 25.85 11.75 -13.85
C PRO A 61 27.09 11.54 -12.98
N ASP A 62 27.65 12.59 -12.40
CA ASP A 62 28.81 12.54 -11.52
C ASP A 62 28.39 12.02 -10.14
N ALA A 63 28.95 10.88 -9.74
CA ALA A 63 28.69 10.25 -8.45
C ALA A 63 29.20 11.08 -7.24
N GLU A 64 30.18 11.95 -7.47
CA GLU A 64 30.72 12.84 -6.41
C GLU A 64 29.81 14.05 -6.16
N VAL A 65 29.03 14.44 -7.17
CA VAL A 65 28.09 15.56 -7.11
C VAL A 65 26.69 15.04 -7.48
N ASN A 66 26.20 14.07 -6.70
CA ASN A 66 24.90 13.51 -6.93
C ASN A 66 23.80 14.50 -6.55
N VAL A 67 22.99 14.90 -7.52
CA VAL A 67 21.83 15.77 -7.34
C VAL A 67 20.61 15.09 -7.97
N ILE A 68 19.52 15.04 -7.24
CA ILE A 68 18.27 14.45 -7.71
C ILE A 68 17.22 15.55 -7.88
N PRO A 69 16.94 15.99 -9.10
CA PRO A 69 15.96 17.04 -9.35
C PRO A 69 14.55 16.63 -8.97
N ALA A 70 13.81 17.57 -8.39
CA ALA A 70 12.41 17.40 -8.03
C ALA A 70 11.57 18.57 -8.55
N SER A 71 10.28 18.39 -8.61
CA SER A 71 9.31 19.43 -8.98
C SER A 71 7.91 19.07 -8.55
N LYS A 72 7.21 20.03 -7.98
CA LYS A 72 5.80 19.89 -7.58
C LYS A 72 5.56 18.67 -6.69
N GLY A 73 6.49 18.42 -5.78
CA GLY A 73 6.39 17.32 -4.82
C GLY A 73 6.69 15.93 -5.39
N PHE A 74 7.41 15.81 -6.49
CA PHE A 74 7.84 14.54 -7.07
C PHE A 74 9.28 14.63 -7.58
N ILE A 75 10.00 13.51 -7.54
CA ILE A 75 11.26 13.35 -8.26
C ILE A 75 10.97 13.49 -9.76
N LYS A 76 11.82 14.25 -10.47
CA LYS A 76 11.65 14.46 -11.90
C LYS A 76 12.06 13.25 -12.71
N HIS A 77 11.26 12.98 -13.74
CA HIS A 77 11.56 12.11 -14.88
C HIS A 77 12.23 10.77 -14.54
N HIS A 78 13.32 10.46 -15.25
CA HIS A 78 14.00 9.16 -15.27
C HIS A 78 15.32 9.23 -14.48
N GLU A 79 15.26 9.65 -13.23
CA GLU A 79 16.45 9.82 -12.37
C GLU A 79 16.78 8.52 -11.59
N GLN A 80 16.54 7.34 -12.19
CA GLN A 80 16.77 6.05 -11.53
C GLN A 80 18.23 5.88 -11.12
N TYR A 81 19.17 6.32 -11.96
CA TYR A 81 20.60 6.25 -11.65
C TYR A 81 20.95 7.07 -10.42
N ASN A 82 20.51 8.32 -10.36
CA ASN A 82 20.82 9.22 -9.25
C ASN A 82 20.12 8.82 -7.96
N THR A 83 18.89 8.34 -8.02
CA THR A 83 18.20 7.77 -6.85
C THR A 83 18.89 6.49 -6.36
N HIS A 84 19.38 5.65 -7.27
CA HIS A 84 20.19 4.48 -6.91
C HIS A 84 21.50 4.86 -6.23
N LEU A 85 22.25 5.83 -6.74
CA LEU A 85 23.49 6.33 -6.11
C LEU A 85 23.26 6.86 -4.68
N ALA A 86 22.11 7.47 -4.43
CA ALA A 86 21.72 7.97 -3.11
C ALA A 86 21.17 6.86 -2.18
N SER A 87 21.10 5.62 -2.63
CA SER A 87 20.46 4.53 -1.92
C SER A 87 21.45 3.63 -1.15
N PRO A 88 20.96 2.79 -0.23
CA PRO A 88 21.78 1.74 0.39
C PRO A 88 22.39 0.74 -0.61
N HIS A 89 21.78 0.60 -1.79
CA HIS A 89 22.23 -0.29 -2.86
C HIS A 89 23.21 0.35 -3.86
N SER A 90 23.71 1.55 -3.57
CA SER A 90 24.59 2.33 -4.48
C SER A 90 25.84 1.59 -4.98
N ASN A 91 26.29 0.56 -4.28
CA ASN A 91 27.44 -0.27 -4.69
C ASN A 91 27.03 -1.47 -5.56
N MET A 92 25.73 -1.66 -5.84
CA MET A 92 25.25 -2.75 -6.66
C MET A 92 25.12 -2.31 -8.12
N ASN A 93 25.32 -3.25 -9.03
CA ASN A 93 25.04 -3.01 -10.43
C ASN A 93 23.54 -3.22 -10.71
N CYS A 94 22.98 -2.46 -11.63
CA CYS A 94 21.57 -2.55 -12.01
C CYS A 94 21.17 -3.96 -12.45
N VAL A 95 22.10 -4.68 -13.08
CA VAL A 95 21.89 -6.07 -13.54
C VAL A 95 21.78 -7.10 -12.39
N ALA A 96 21.99 -6.71 -11.15
CA ALA A 96 21.67 -7.57 -10.01
C ALA A 96 20.17 -7.83 -9.89
N CYS A 97 19.36 -6.79 -10.16
CA CYS A 97 17.90 -6.83 -10.08
C CYS A 97 17.22 -6.83 -11.46
N HIS A 98 17.87 -6.30 -12.51
CA HIS A 98 17.31 -6.19 -13.85
C HIS A 98 18.00 -7.13 -14.85
N ASP A 99 17.22 -7.67 -15.79
CA ASP A 99 17.73 -8.40 -16.94
C ASP A 99 17.71 -7.47 -18.17
N PRO A 100 18.86 -7.00 -18.65
CA PRO A 100 18.93 -6.07 -19.77
C PRO A 100 18.47 -6.68 -21.10
N HIS A 101 18.32 -8.01 -21.19
CA HIS A 101 17.83 -8.71 -22.37
C HIS A 101 16.30 -8.88 -22.38
N LYS A 102 15.62 -8.46 -21.31
CA LYS A 102 14.16 -8.44 -21.22
C LYS A 102 13.65 -7.01 -21.31
N ARG A 103 12.48 -6.83 -21.90
CA ARG A 103 11.88 -5.52 -22.17
C ARG A 103 10.99 -5.06 -21.02
N GLY A 104 11.13 -3.80 -20.60
CA GLY A 104 10.22 -3.11 -19.70
C GLY A 104 10.05 -3.82 -18.35
N GLU A 105 8.84 -4.00 -17.92
CA GLU A 105 8.47 -4.66 -16.65
C GLU A 105 8.98 -6.10 -16.53
N PHE A 106 9.16 -6.80 -17.66
CA PHE A 106 9.73 -8.14 -17.69
C PHE A 106 11.24 -8.18 -17.42
N SER A 107 11.91 -7.04 -17.37
CA SER A 107 13.33 -6.97 -17.05
C SER A 107 13.64 -7.17 -15.58
N ILE A 108 12.63 -7.16 -14.69
CA ILE A 108 12.83 -7.28 -13.25
C ILE A 108 13.02 -8.75 -12.88
N LYS A 109 14.22 -9.10 -12.46
CA LYS A 109 14.58 -10.46 -12.02
C LYS A 109 13.99 -10.85 -10.68
N THR A 110 13.48 -9.91 -9.91
CA THR A 110 12.89 -10.15 -8.59
C THR A 110 11.68 -11.09 -8.62
N THR A 111 11.18 -11.41 -9.80
CA THR A 111 10.17 -12.46 -10.01
C THR A 111 10.76 -13.84 -10.25
N GLU A 112 12.10 -13.96 -10.37
CA GLU A 112 12.79 -15.23 -10.56
C GLU A 112 13.16 -15.82 -9.19
N PRO A 113 13.00 -17.13 -8.94
CA PRO A 113 13.35 -17.76 -7.67
C PRO A 113 14.79 -17.44 -7.25
N GLY A 114 14.96 -16.92 -6.02
CA GLY A 114 16.25 -16.52 -5.46
C GLY A 114 16.78 -15.17 -5.97
N LYS A 115 15.98 -14.40 -6.71
CA LYS A 115 16.28 -13.03 -7.15
C LYS A 115 15.31 -12.00 -6.58
N GLU A 116 14.30 -12.44 -5.87
CA GLU A 116 13.43 -11.58 -5.09
C GLU A 116 14.23 -10.85 -3.98
N CYS A 117 13.65 -9.81 -3.41
CA CYS A 117 14.28 -9.07 -2.31
C CYS A 117 14.74 -10.00 -1.19
N THR A 118 13.93 -11.01 -0.87
CA THR A 118 14.20 -12.04 0.12
C THR A 118 15.32 -13.01 -0.25
N GLY A 119 15.74 -13.06 -1.51
CA GLY A 119 16.93 -13.80 -1.94
C GLY A 119 18.24 -13.26 -1.36
N CYS A 120 18.27 -11.96 -1.01
CA CYS A 120 19.38 -11.30 -0.33
C CYS A 120 19.03 -10.88 1.09
N HIS A 121 17.79 -10.43 1.31
CA HIS A 121 17.27 -10.06 2.62
C HIS A 121 16.62 -11.28 3.29
N THR A 122 17.45 -12.26 3.66
CA THR A 122 17.04 -13.59 4.17
C THR A 122 16.70 -13.61 5.66
N GLN A 123 16.88 -12.50 6.37
CA GLN A 123 16.60 -12.45 7.81
C GLN A 123 15.11 -12.64 8.07
N GLU A 124 14.78 -13.42 9.09
CA GLU A 124 13.41 -13.69 9.50
C GLU A 124 12.57 -12.42 9.71
N ALA A 125 13.19 -11.37 10.25
CA ALA A 125 12.53 -10.06 10.41
C ALA A 125 12.03 -9.45 9.09
N TYR A 126 12.64 -9.76 7.96
CA TYR A 126 12.23 -9.24 6.65
C TYR A 126 11.23 -10.13 5.90
N THR A 127 11.24 -11.41 6.20
CA THR A 127 10.36 -12.41 5.54
C THR A 127 9.15 -12.70 6.41
N THR A 128 9.34 -13.35 7.54
CA THR A 128 8.24 -13.84 8.38
C THR A 128 7.36 -12.70 8.91
N VAL A 129 7.96 -11.59 9.37
CA VAL A 129 7.17 -10.44 9.88
C VAL A 129 6.35 -9.80 8.77
N PHE A 130 6.91 -9.68 7.56
CA PHE A 130 6.18 -9.17 6.41
C PHE A 130 5.08 -10.13 5.97
N ASP A 131 5.39 -11.42 5.80
CA ASP A 131 4.43 -12.44 5.34
C ASP A 131 3.25 -12.62 6.31
N GLN A 132 3.47 -12.38 7.60
CA GLN A 132 2.42 -12.38 8.63
C GLN A 132 1.68 -11.05 8.75
N SER A 133 2.13 -10.02 8.03
CA SER A 133 1.45 -8.72 8.08
C SER A 133 0.17 -8.73 7.25
N PRO A 134 -0.84 -7.96 7.66
CA PRO A 134 -2.04 -7.77 6.85
C PRO A 134 -1.73 -7.29 5.44
N MET A 135 -0.69 -6.49 5.24
CA MET A 135 -0.31 -5.93 3.94
C MET A 135 0.09 -7.02 2.94
N ALA A 136 0.77 -8.08 3.37
CA ALA A 136 1.12 -9.21 2.50
C ALA A 136 -0.12 -9.90 1.93
N SER A 137 -1.19 -10.03 2.73
CA SER A 137 -2.45 -10.64 2.28
C SER A 137 -3.19 -9.83 1.22
N TYR A 138 -2.90 -8.54 1.12
CA TYR A 138 -3.42 -7.65 0.06
C TYR A 138 -2.55 -7.62 -1.19
N GLY A 139 -1.52 -8.45 -1.27
CA GLY A 139 -0.59 -8.47 -2.39
C GLY A 139 0.38 -7.28 -2.42
N VAL A 140 0.56 -6.61 -1.27
CA VAL A 140 1.62 -5.60 -1.12
C VAL A 140 2.96 -6.30 -1.16
N GLU A 141 3.91 -5.75 -1.88
CA GLU A 141 5.26 -6.28 -2.01
C GLU A 141 6.28 -5.33 -1.36
N CYS A 142 7.48 -5.80 -1.06
CA CYS A 142 8.55 -4.99 -0.47
C CYS A 142 8.79 -3.68 -1.26
N LYS A 143 8.69 -3.74 -2.59
CA LYS A 143 8.88 -2.58 -3.48
C LYS A 143 7.80 -1.50 -3.31
N ASP A 144 6.59 -1.86 -2.88
CA ASP A 144 5.52 -0.87 -2.73
C ASP A 144 5.82 0.16 -1.65
N CYS A 145 6.55 -0.25 -0.60
CA CYS A 145 7.01 0.64 0.46
C CYS A 145 8.42 1.18 0.20
N HIS A 146 9.36 0.31 -0.26
CA HIS A 146 10.78 0.66 -0.40
C HIS A 146 11.13 1.30 -1.74
N MET A 147 10.28 1.15 -2.75
CA MET A 147 10.39 1.76 -4.07
C MET A 147 9.06 2.38 -4.49
N PRO A 148 8.45 3.26 -3.68
CA PRO A 148 7.15 3.81 -4.01
C PRO A 148 7.22 4.67 -5.27
N TYR A 149 6.06 4.98 -5.81
CA TYR A 149 5.89 5.82 -7.00
C TYR A 149 6.16 7.31 -6.69
N ALA A 150 7.34 7.63 -6.16
CA ALA A 150 7.74 8.99 -5.80
C ALA A 150 8.30 9.79 -6.97
N SER A 151 8.45 9.18 -8.15
CA SER A 151 8.93 9.84 -9.36
C SER A 151 7.80 10.08 -10.35
N LYS A 152 7.86 11.20 -11.06
CA LYS A 152 6.86 11.59 -12.06
C LYS A 152 7.53 11.98 -13.37
N SER A 153 7.29 11.17 -14.42
CA SER A 153 7.71 11.46 -15.79
C SER A 153 6.64 12.20 -16.59
N ALA A 154 5.42 11.69 -16.57
CA ALA A 154 4.31 12.25 -17.32
C ALA A 154 3.09 12.53 -16.44
N ASN A 155 2.69 11.57 -15.60
CA ASN A 155 1.42 11.62 -14.90
C ASN A 155 1.61 11.58 -13.38
N GLN A 156 0.77 12.32 -12.70
CA GLN A 156 0.52 12.18 -11.27
C GLN A 156 -0.77 11.37 -11.12
N LEU A 157 -0.69 10.24 -10.43
CA LEU A 157 -1.82 9.33 -10.24
C LEU A 157 -2.56 9.60 -8.93
N GLY A 158 -1.87 10.14 -7.92
CA GLY A 158 -2.42 10.49 -6.63
C GLY A 158 -1.62 11.59 -5.93
N PRO A 159 -2.03 12.04 -4.74
CA PRO A 159 -1.29 13.05 -3.97
C PRO A 159 0.16 12.64 -3.68
N PHE A 160 0.38 11.34 -3.43
CA PHE A 160 1.68 10.74 -3.15
C PHE A 160 2.01 9.60 -4.13
N GLU A 161 1.53 9.70 -5.36
CA GLU A 161 1.70 8.69 -6.38
C GLU A 161 1.98 9.32 -7.75
N GLY A 162 3.21 9.15 -8.21
CA GLY A 162 3.62 9.44 -9.59
C GLY A 162 3.44 8.22 -10.50
N ASP A 163 4.10 8.23 -11.64
CA ASP A 163 4.03 7.17 -12.65
C ASP A 163 5.29 6.28 -12.71
N LEU A 164 6.29 6.54 -11.86
CA LEU A 164 7.54 5.78 -11.81
C LEU A 164 7.98 5.51 -10.37
N GLN A 165 8.50 4.31 -10.13
CA GLN A 165 9.09 3.91 -8.85
C GLN A 165 10.49 4.54 -8.67
N THR A 166 10.78 5.01 -7.44
CA THR A 166 12.11 5.48 -7.06
C THR A 166 13.03 4.33 -6.70
N HIS A 167 14.36 4.56 -6.71
CA HIS A 167 15.39 3.61 -6.27
C HIS A 167 16.09 4.07 -4.99
N LEU A 168 15.44 4.86 -4.14
CA LEU A 168 16.00 5.30 -2.86
C LEU A 168 16.06 4.19 -1.81
N PHE A 169 15.11 3.28 -1.81
CA PHE A 169 14.97 2.09 -0.96
C PHE A 169 14.87 2.32 0.55
N TYR A 170 15.49 3.35 1.09
CA TYR A 170 15.45 3.61 2.52
C TYR A 170 14.21 4.44 2.87
N ILE A 171 13.54 4.08 3.97
CA ILE A 171 12.38 4.82 4.48
C ILE A 171 12.80 5.63 5.71
N ASN A 172 12.66 6.96 5.62
CA ASN A 172 12.78 7.82 6.79
C ASN A 172 11.48 7.74 7.60
N THR A 173 11.59 7.21 8.81
CA THR A 173 10.43 6.99 9.69
C THR A 173 10.12 8.16 10.62
N ASP A 174 10.79 9.31 10.44
CA ASP A 174 10.45 10.53 11.16
C ASP A 174 9.14 11.12 10.57
N GLU A 175 8.17 11.35 11.41
CA GLU A 175 6.85 11.88 11.05
C GLU A 175 6.90 13.30 10.48
N ASN A 176 7.98 14.05 10.77
CA ASN A 176 8.19 15.40 10.30
C ASN A 176 9.14 15.49 9.11
N ALA A 177 9.62 14.36 8.61
CA ALA A 177 10.55 14.34 7.49
C ALA A 177 9.91 14.92 6.22
N ILE A 178 10.65 15.77 5.53
CA ILE A 178 10.28 16.33 4.23
C ILE A 178 11.28 15.79 3.20
N MET A 179 10.76 15.16 2.14
CA MET A 179 11.58 14.49 1.13
C MET A 179 12.35 15.47 0.23
N PHE A 180 11.86 16.69 0.08
CA PHE A 180 12.39 17.65 -0.88
C PHE A 180 12.89 18.91 -0.20
N GLU A 181 13.79 19.62 -0.90
CA GLU A 181 14.39 20.86 -0.46
C GLU A 181 14.52 21.85 -1.62
N ASP A 182 14.64 23.13 -1.28
CA ASP A 182 14.99 24.18 -2.24
C ASP A 182 16.49 24.17 -2.55
N ALA A 183 16.89 24.99 -3.50
CA ALA A 183 18.30 25.06 -3.95
C ALA A 183 19.28 25.53 -2.84
N ASP A 184 18.79 26.11 -1.76
CA ASP A 184 19.56 26.54 -0.59
C ASP A 184 19.57 25.50 0.55
N GLY A 185 18.97 24.30 0.33
CA GLY A 185 18.86 23.23 1.32
C GLY A 185 17.70 23.41 2.31
N THR A 186 16.82 24.39 2.10
CA THR A 186 15.66 24.58 2.96
C THR A 186 14.60 23.49 2.68
N PRO A 187 14.14 22.71 3.68
CA PRO A 187 13.10 21.73 3.49
C PRO A 187 11.82 22.33 2.91
N ASN A 188 11.35 21.78 1.80
CA ASN A 188 10.15 22.26 1.11
C ASN A 188 9.44 21.08 0.43
N PRO A 189 8.16 20.75 0.76
CA PRO A 189 7.42 19.65 0.14
C PRO A 189 7.31 19.72 -1.39
N THR A 190 7.54 20.88 -1.99
CA THR A 190 7.54 21.09 -3.44
C THR A 190 8.89 21.58 -3.97
N GLY A 191 9.94 21.37 -3.20
CA GLY A 191 11.30 21.82 -3.47
C GLY A 191 11.88 21.32 -4.78
N ALA A 192 13.02 21.89 -5.16
CA ALA A 192 13.66 21.66 -6.45
C ALA A 192 14.52 20.37 -6.49
N TYR A 193 14.86 19.83 -5.33
CA TYR A 193 15.75 18.68 -5.18
C TYR A 193 15.24 17.71 -4.11
N VAL A 194 15.71 16.45 -4.17
CA VAL A 194 15.56 15.51 -3.06
C VAL A 194 16.62 15.82 -2.02
N ALA A 195 16.24 15.91 -0.75
CA ALA A 195 17.18 16.07 0.35
C ALA A 195 18.09 14.83 0.46
N LEU A 196 19.41 15.05 0.45
CA LEU A 196 20.43 13.97 0.42
C LEU A 196 21.30 13.92 1.68
N ASP A 197 20.98 14.67 2.69
CA ASP A 197 21.72 14.76 3.96
C ASP A 197 21.23 13.77 5.03
N PHE A 198 20.43 12.79 4.64
CA PHE A 198 19.89 11.79 5.55
C PHE A 198 21.00 10.87 6.08
N GLU A 199 21.24 10.91 7.38
CA GLU A 199 22.12 9.98 8.07
C GLU A 199 21.40 8.66 8.37
N VAL A 200 21.95 7.56 7.88
CA VAL A 200 21.45 6.23 8.24
C VAL A 200 21.81 5.92 9.69
N PRO A 201 20.85 5.72 10.60
CA PRO A 201 21.13 5.44 12.00
C PRO A 201 22.13 4.28 12.18
N GLY A 202 23.19 4.52 12.95
CA GLY A 202 24.27 3.55 13.20
C GLY A 202 25.30 3.41 12.07
N LYS A 203 25.25 4.25 11.03
CA LYS A 203 26.27 4.30 9.95
C LYS A 203 26.63 5.75 9.60
N PRO A 204 27.28 6.48 10.50
CA PRO A 204 27.54 7.91 10.36
C PRO A 204 28.46 8.31 9.18
N ASP A 205 29.17 7.36 8.61
CA ASP A 205 30.12 7.59 7.51
C ASP A 205 29.46 7.59 6.12
N LYS A 206 28.15 7.44 6.03
CA LYS A 206 27.40 7.46 4.77
C LYS A 206 26.58 8.75 4.64
N VAL A 207 27.30 9.83 4.46
CA VAL A 207 26.76 11.14 4.12
C VAL A 207 26.19 11.11 2.69
N ASN A 208 25.17 11.91 2.41
CA ASN A 208 24.50 12.08 1.11
C ASN A 208 23.63 10.88 0.66
N LYS A 209 22.83 10.37 1.56
CA LYS A 209 21.78 9.40 1.23
C LYS A 209 20.40 10.06 1.18
N GLY A 210 19.64 9.74 0.15
CA GLY A 210 18.23 10.07 0.08
C GLY A 210 17.38 9.00 0.75
N ALA A 211 16.20 9.42 1.22
CA ALA A 211 15.23 8.52 1.81
C ALA A 211 13.83 8.83 1.27
N VAL A 212 13.01 7.79 1.20
CA VAL A 212 11.55 7.92 0.99
C VAL A 212 10.93 8.34 2.31
N THR A 213 10.04 9.30 2.31
CA THR A 213 9.28 9.70 3.49
C THR A 213 7.98 8.90 3.65
N LEU A 214 7.38 8.94 4.83
CA LEU A 214 6.20 8.14 5.17
C LEU A 214 4.98 8.43 4.30
N ASP A 215 4.85 9.65 3.80
CA ASP A 215 3.79 10.04 2.89
C ASP A 215 3.85 9.23 1.58
N PHE A 216 5.01 9.10 0.95
CA PHE A 216 5.17 8.29 -0.25
C PHE A 216 5.14 6.78 0.04
N ALA A 217 5.76 6.34 1.14
CA ALA A 217 5.80 4.92 1.48
C ALA A 217 4.44 4.36 1.91
N CYS A 218 3.57 5.18 2.52
CA CYS A 218 2.37 4.70 3.20
C CYS A 218 1.07 5.33 2.70
N LYS A 219 1.03 6.67 2.46
CA LYS A 219 -0.24 7.38 2.20
C LYS A 219 -0.87 7.09 0.83
N ARG A 220 -0.20 6.41 -0.06
CA ARG A 220 -0.83 5.88 -1.26
C ARG A 220 -2.01 4.95 -0.92
N CYS A 221 -1.89 4.16 0.15
CA CYS A 221 -2.92 3.23 0.62
C CYS A 221 -3.57 3.70 1.94
N HIS A 222 -2.83 4.39 2.80
CA HIS A 222 -3.26 4.89 4.11
C HIS A 222 -3.46 6.41 4.08
N GLU A 223 -4.26 6.91 3.16
CA GLU A 223 -4.39 8.35 2.85
C GLU A 223 -4.76 9.19 4.07
N THR A 224 -5.64 8.69 4.92
CA THR A 224 -6.17 9.40 6.10
C THR A 224 -5.38 9.18 7.38
N ALA A 225 -4.40 8.25 7.38
CA ALA A 225 -3.62 7.96 8.58
C ALA A 225 -2.72 9.14 8.99
N GLU A 226 -2.59 9.38 10.29
CA GLU A 226 -1.72 10.40 10.82
C GLU A 226 -0.25 10.00 10.67
N MET A 227 0.62 10.99 10.37
CA MET A 227 2.04 10.73 10.15
C MET A 227 2.73 10.14 11.38
N ALA A 228 2.33 10.56 12.59
CA ALA A 228 2.85 10.04 13.84
C ALA A 228 2.58 8.54 14.01
N GLU A 229 1.39 8.07 13.63
CA GLU A 229 1.02 6.66 13.67
C GLU A 229 1.81 5.86 12.63
N LEU A 230 1.91 6.36 11.42
CA LEU A 230 2.71 5.75 10.36
C LEU A 230 4.19 5.63 10.78
N GLY A 231 4.74 6.67 11.45
CA GLY A 231 6.11 6.66 11.96
C GLY A 231 6.34 5.63 13.06
N LYS A 232 5.43 5.53 14.02
CA LYS A 232 5.49 4.49 15.08
C LYS A 232 5.48 3.09 14.46
N PHE A 233 4.57 2.85 13.52
CA PHE A 233 4.45 1.57 12.82
C PHE A 233 5.72 1.24 12.04
N ALA A 234 6.21 2.15 11.21
CA ALA A 234 7.35 1.94 10.33
C ALA A 234 8.67 1.70 11.09
N LYS A 235 8.90 2.43 12.21
CA LYS A 235 10.12 2.28 13.04
C LYS A 235 10.36 0.85 13.52
N ASN A 236 9.31 0.10 13.78
CA ASN A 236 9.39 -1.23 14.37
C ASN A 236 8.96 -2.35 13.42
N PHE A 237 8.59 -2.03 12.18
CA PHE A 237 8.00 -2.99 11.27
C PHE A 237 8.84 -4.28 11.11
N HIS A 238 10.13 -4.15 10.84
CA HIS A 238 11.04 -5.29 10.69
C HIS A 238 11.69 -5.77 12.01
N ARG A 239 11.34 -5.17 13.14
CA ARG A 239 11.88 -5.52 14.46
C ARG A 239 10.83 -6.12 15.38
N ARG A 240 9.60 -6.29 14.91
CA ARG A 240 8.55 -6.92 15.69
C ARG A 240 9.02 -8.32 16.04
N ASP A 241 9.19 -8.54 17.33
CA ASP A 241 9.38 -9.87 17.88
C ASP A 241 8.17 -10.71 17.40
N THR A 242 8.40 -11.92 16.92
CA THR A 242 7.37 -12.83 16.36
C THR A 242 6.32 -13.26 17.37
N THR A 243 6.47 -12.88 18.63
CA THR A 243 5.35 -12.72 19.52
C THR A 243 4.59 -11.46 19.11
N VAL A 244 3.88 -11.54 18.00
CA VAL A 244 2.87 -10.54 17.65
C VAL A 244 1.99 -10.41 18.89
N PRO A 245 1.94 -9.24 19.57
CA PRO A 245 0.84 -9.01 20.50
C PRO A 245 -0.39 -9.21 19.63
N GLU A 246 -1.24 -10.13 20.02
CA GLU A 246 -2.55 -10.31 19.38
C GLU A 246 -3.07 -8.90 19.11
N LEU A 247 -3.22 -8.54 17.84
CA LEU A 247 -3.59 -7.19 17.45
C LEU A 247 -4.83 -6.87 18.25
N GLU A 248 -4.72 -6.05 19.29
CA GLU A 248 -5.88 -5.72 20.11
C GLU A 248 -6.91 -5.04 19.22
N PHE A 249 -8.04 -5.68 19.08
CA PHE A 249 -9.18 -5.12 18.37
C PHE A 249 -9.67 -3.88 19.12
N ILE A 250 -9.54 -2.71 18.51
CA ILE A 250 -9.81 -1.42 19.18
C ILE A 250 -11.22 -0.88 18.90
N GLY A 251 -12.09 -1.65 18.34
CA GLY A 251 -13.47 -1.23 18.16
C GLY A 251 -14.00 -1.37 16.74
N LEU A 252 -15.15 -0.78 16.52
CA LEU A 252 -15.88 -0.86 15.26
C LEU A 252 -15.08 -0.16 14.15
N ASN A 253 -14.83 -0.87 13.06
CA ASN A 253 -14.07 -0.36 11.91
C ASN A 253 -14.52 -1.06 10.63
N ALA A 254 -14.12 -0.53 9.48
CA ALA A 254 -14.50 -1.07 8.16
C ALA A 254 -14.10 -2.53 7.96
N GLY A 255 -13.13 -3.02 8.70
CA GLY A 255 -12.70 -4.42 8.66
C GLY A 255 -13.76 -5.41 9.16
N LEU A 256 -14.80 -4.96 9.86
CA LEU A 256 -15.96 -5.80 10.24
C LEU A 256 -16.95 -6.04 9.08
N THR A 257 -16.81 -5.33 7.97
CA THR A 257 -17.66 -5.52 6.79
C THR A 257 -17.57 -6.95 6.28
N GLY A 258 -18.72 -7.60 6.11
CA GLY A 258 -18.80 -8.97 5.62
C GLY A 258 -20.04 -9.71 6.10
N ASN A 259 -20.08 -11.01 5.84
CA ASN A 259 -21.16 -11.90 6.27
C ASN A 259 -20.86 -12.46 7.68
N TRP A 260 -21.89 -12.44 8.51
CA TRP A 260 -21.84 -12.90 9.90
C TRP A 260 -22.95 -13.92 10.15
N TRP A 261 -22.63 -14.97 10.87
CA TRP A 261 -23.49 -16.14 11.02
C TRP A 261 -23.55 -16.63 12.47
N GLY A 262 -24.72 -17.06 12.91
CA GLY A 262 -24.95 -17.57 14.28
C GLY A 262 -24.59 -19.03 14.50
N GLY A 263 -23.90 -19.68 13.57
CA GLY A 263 -23.52 -21.08 13.69
C GLY A 263 -24.59 -22.05 13.20
N VAL A 264 -24.32 -23.36 13.35
CA VAL A 264 -25.16 -24.44 12.81
C VAL A 264 -26.59 -24.45 13.35
N ASP A 265 -26.80 -23.93 14.56
CA ASP A 265 -28.11 -23.87 15.18
C ASP A 265 -28.96 -22.71 14.64
N ARG A 266 -28.36 -21.83 13.81
CA ARG A 266 -28.97 -20.69 13.14
C ARG A 266 -28.77 -20.75 11.64
N ASN A 267 -28.80 -21.94 11.10
CA ASN A 267 -28.63 -22.14 9.65
C ASN A 267 -29.75 -21.44 8.88
N SER A 268 -29.39 -20.76 7.79
CA SER A 268 -30.26 -19.90 6.96
C SER A 268 -30.62 -18.54 7.57
N GLU A 269 -30.07 -18.15 8.72
CA GLU A 269 -30.10 -16.83 9.27
C GLU A 269 -28.70 -16.20 9.23
N GLY A 270 -28.62 -14.89 9.07
CA GLY A 270 -27.32 -14.22 9.07
C GLY A 270 -27.42 -12.73 8.80
N PHE A 271 -26.28 -12.08 9.00
CA PHE A 271 -26.14 -10.64 8.76
C PHE A 271 -25.16 -10.38 7.65
N MET A 272 -25.48 -9.36 6.87
CA MET A 272 -24.50 -8.63 6.10
C MET A 272 -24.21 -7.35 6.88
N VAL A 273 -23.02 -7.20 7.41
CA VAL A 273 -22.59 -6.04 8.19
C VAL A 273 -21.68 -5.18 7.32
N GLU A 274 -21.88 -3.87 7.38
CA GLU A 274 -21.02 -2.86 6.79
C GLU A 274 -20.72 -1.79 7.84
N VAL A 275 -19.46 -1.41 7.96
CA VAL A 275 -19.05 -0.26 8.77
C VAL A 275 -18.38 0.75 7.84
N ALA A 276 -19.02 1.90 7.69
CA ALA A 276 -18.59 2.94 6.77
C ALA A 276 -18.43 4.29 7.47
N ASN A 277 -17.61 5.16 6.91
CA ASN A 277 -17.53 6.55 7.34
C ASN A 277 -18.57 7.38 6.57
N SER A 278 -19.52 7.94 7.28
CA SER A 278 -20.50 8.86 6.72
C SER A 278 -20.35 10.24 7.34
N SER A 279 -19.85 11.18 6.56
CA SER A 279 -19.68 12.59 6.98
C SER A 279 -18.84 12.79 8.24
N GLY A 280 -17.80 11.96 8.45
CA GLY A 280 -16.90 12.02 9.60
C GLY A 280 -17.34 11.22 10.82
N ALA A 281 -18.46 10.52 10.76
CA ALA A 281 -18.91 9.59 11.79
C ALA A 281 -18.89 8.14 11.25
N LEU A 282 -18.47 7.20 12.06
CA LEU A 282 -18.61 5.78 11.74
C LEU A 282 -20.07 5.36 11.89
N VAL A 283 -20.60 4.71 10.87
CA VAL A 283 -21.97 4.17 10.84
C VAL A 283 -21.89 2.67 10.62
N LEU A 284 -22.55 1.91 11.47
CA LEU A 284 -22.81 0.50 11.27
C LEU A 284 -24.16 0.35 10.55
N VAL A 285 -24.13 -0.42 9.48
CA VAL A 285 -25.31 -0.86 8.74
C VAL A 285 -25.32 -2.37 8.76
N ALA A 286 -26.46 -2.99 9.14
CA ALA A 286 -26.61 -4.43 9.10
C ALA A 286 -27.92 -4.84 8.44
N SER A 287 -27.87 -5.76 7.50
CA SER A 287 -29.04 -6.43 6.94
C SER A 287 -29.17 -7.81 7.56
N PHE A 288 -30.26 -8.08 8.25
CA PHE A 288 -30.54 -9.33 8.92
C PHE A 288 -31.61 -10.12 8.16
N TYR A 289 -31.23 -11.31 7.73
CA TYR A 289 -32.11 -12.28 7.10
C TYR A 289 -32.53 -13.30 8.15
N THR A 290 -33.81 -13.38 8.46
CA THR A 290 -34.36 -14.26 9.49
C THR A 290 -35.77 -14.72 9.14
N TYR A 291 -36.48 -15.32 10.09
CA TYR A 291 -37.84 -15.82 9.92
C TYR A 291 -38.74 -15.36 11.05
N ASP A 292 -40.03 -15.23 10.78
CA ASP A 292 -41.09 -15.07 11.79
C ASP A 292 -41.47 -16.41 12.43
N ASP A 293 -42.30 -16.41 13.46
CA ASP A 293 -42.79 -17.62 14.14
C ASP A 293 -43.60 -18.54 13.23
N ALA A 294 -44.07 -18.07 12.10
CA ALA A 294 -44.77 -18.86 11.10
C ALA A 294 -43.81 -19.48 10.04
N GLY A 295 -42.52 -19.16 10.11
CA GLY A 295 -41.48 -19.60 9.18
C GLY A 295 -41.45 -18.79 7.88
N ASN A 296 -42.09 -17.62 7.82
CA ASN A 296 -41.94 -16.71 6.70
C ASN A 296 -40.65 -15.94 6.81
N GLN A 297 -40.00 -15.70 5.67
CA GLN A 297 -38.76 -14.95 5.58
C GLN A 297 -39.01 -13.47 5.96
N VAL A 298 -38.20 -12.96 6.85
CA VAL A 298 -38.19 -11.57 7.32
C VAL A 298 -36.85 -10.94 7.05
N TRP A 299 -36.88 -9.73 6.55
CA TRP A 299 -35.68 -8.95 6.32
C TRP A 299 -35.74 -7.68 7.16
N LEU A 300 -34.79 -7.56 8.09
CA LEU A 300 -34.59 -6.37 8.92
C LEU A 300 -33.36 -5.60 8.46
N PHE A 301 -33.39 -4.31 8.66
CA PHE A 301 -32.32 -3.39 8.35
C PHE A 301 -31.99 -2.56 9.61
N ALA A 302 -30.75 -2.60 10.06
CA ALA A 302 -30.28 -1.92 11.25
C ALA A 302 -29.25 -0.84 10.89
N VAL A 303 -29.40 0.36 11.44
CA VAL A 303 -28.48 1.47 11.24
C VAL A 303 -28.22 2.17 12.56
N GLY A 304 -26.96 2.46 12.85
CA GLY A 304 -26.59 3.22 14.03
C GLY A 304 -25.18 3.80 13.97
N SER A 305 -24.92 4.79 14.82
CA SER A 305 -23.58 5.34 14.92
C SER A 305 -22.69 4.38 15.72
N ALA A 306 -21.51 4.14 15.18
CA ALA A 306 -20.42 3.42 15.79
C ALA A 306 -19.48 4.44 16.47
N GLU A 307 -19.96 5.11 17.52
CA GLU A 307 -19.10 5.96 18.31
C GLU A 307 -18.20 5.09 19.17
N THR A 308 -16.92 5.41 19.19
CA THR A 308 -15.82 4.81 19.97
C THR A 308 -16.18 3.64 20.89
N GLY A 309 -15.72 2.45 20.57
CA GLY A 309 -15.90 1.26 21.40
C GLY A 309 -16.23 0.01 20.59
N LEU A 310 -16.56 -1.03 21.34
CA LEU A 310 -16.87 -2.36 20.77
C LEU A 310 -18.34 -2.52 20.39
N THR A 311 -19.20 -1.54 20.72
CA THR A 311 -20.66 -1.66 20.61
C THR A 311 -21.27 -0.53 19.78
N ALA A 312 -22.14 -0.88 18.84
CA ALA A 312 -23.02 0.04 18.14
C ALA A 312 -24.47 -0.13 18.63
N ASN A 313 -25.11 0.99 18.95
CA ASN A 313 -26.55 1.04 19.16
C ASN A 313 -27.22 1.38 17.84
N VAL A 314 -28.25 0.62 17.46
CA VAL A 314 -28.88 0.73 16.14
C VAL A 314 -30.39 0.89 16.26
N ASP A 315 -30.95 1.68 15.36
CA ASP A 315 -32.38 1.64 15.04
C ASP A 315 -32.62 0.53 14.02
N VAL A 316 -33.69 -0.25 14.25
CA VAL A 316 -34.03 -1.39 13.40
C VAL A 316 -35.32 -1.14 12.67
N PHE A 317 -35.30 -1.42 11.39
CA PHE A 317 -36.43 -1.22 10.46
C PHE A 317 -36.79 -2.56 9.79
N ILE A 318 -38.06 -2.70 9.40
CA ILE A 318 -38.50 -3.83 8.60
C ILE A 318 -38.86 -3.34 7.19
N ALA A 319 -38.46 -4.10 6.18
CA ALA A 319 -38.89 -3.84 4.82
C ALA A 319 -40.25 -4.45 4.58
N ALA A 320 -41.24 -3.62 4.27
CA ALA A 320 -42.61 -4.05 4.04
C ALA A 320 -43.20 -3.38 2.78
N GLY A 321 -44.13 -4.08 2.12
CA GLY A 321 -45.02 -3.48 1.14
C GLY A 321 -44.50 -3.31 -0.29
N ARG A 322 -43.36 -3.96 -0.69
CA ARG A 322 -42.87 -3.89 -2.07
C ARG A 322 -43.47 -4.94 -2.98
N THR A 323 -43.77 -4.50 -4.21
CA THR A 323 -44.11 -5.39 -5.31
C THR A 323 -42.90 -5.51 -6.26
N TRP A 324 -42.67 -6.69 -6.76
CA TRP A 324 -41.56 -6.96 -7.68
C TRP A 324 -41.66 -6.11 -8.95
N GLY A 325 -40.62 -5.34 -9.24
CA GLY A 325 -40.51 -4.53 -10.48
C GLY A 325 -41.27 -3.19 -10.47
N GLU A 326 -41.89 -2.79 -9.38
CA GLU A 326 -42.51 -1.49 -9.27
C GLU A 326 -41.56 -0.44 -8.67
N ASP A 327 -41.61 0.78 -9.20
CA ASP A 327 -40.96 1.95 -8.58
C ASP A 327 -41.74 2.34 -7.34
N ASN A 328 -41.07 2.27 -6.20
CA ASN A 328 -41.66 2.54 -4.90
C ASN A 328 -41.02 3.79 -4.28
N ASN A 329 -41.82 4.54 -3.52
CA ASN A 329 -41.30 5.69 -2.79
C ASN A 329 -40.40 5.23 -1.66
N PRO A 330 -39.14 5.74 -1.52
CA PRO A 330 -38.23 5.37 -0.45
C PRO A 330 -38.81 5.49 0.96
N ALA A 331 -39.74 6.41 1.18
CA ALA A 331 -40.42 6.59 2.48
C ALA A 331 -41.27 5.38 2.92
N ASP A 332 -41.63 4.50 2.00
CA ASP A 332 -42.50 3.35 2.27
C ASP A 332 -41.69 2.11 2.76
N PHE A 333 -40.36 2.20 2.85
CA PHE A 333 -39.48 1.04 3.14
C PHE A 333 -38.96 0.94 4.54
N THR A 334 -38.98 2.00 5.31
CA THR A 334 -38.38 2.07 6.64
C THR A 334 -39.49 2.17 7.68
N VAL A 335 -40.19 1.07 7.88
CA VAL A 335 -41.10 0.98 9.01
C VAL A 335 -40.32 0.67 10.25
N PRO A 336 -40.31 1.51 11.30
CA PRO A 336 -39.57 1.26 12.53
C PRO A 336 -39.99 -0.06 13.19
N PHE A 337 -39.08 -1.01 13.26
CA PHE A 337 -39.33 -2.29 13.89
C PHE A 337 -38.97 -2.30 15.36
N GLY A 338 -37.87 -1.64 15.73
CA GLY A 338 -37.39 -1.61 17.11
C GLY A 338 -36.00 -1.02 17.23
N SER A 339 -35.26 -1.48 18.20
CA SER A 339 -33.86 -1.10 18.44
C SER A 339 -32.98 -2.31 18.71
N GLY A 340 -31.67 -2.13 18.62
CA GLY A 340 -30.75 -3.20 18.89
C GLY A 340 -29.35 -2.72 19.25
N THR A 341 -28.49 -3.69 19.57
CA THR A 341 -27.07 -3.48 19.79
C THR A 341 -26.26 -4.53 19.05
N PHE A 342 -25.12 -4.13 18.50
CA PHE A 342 -24.10 -5.02 17.96
C PHE A 342 -22.81 -4.80 18.76
N THR A 343 -22.20 -5.87 19.23
CA THR A 343 -20.95 -5.84 19.98
C THR A 343 -19.94 -6.77 19.30
N PHE A 344 -18.76 -6.26 19.01
CA PHE A 344 -17.68 -7.02 18.37
C PHE A 344 -16.44 -6.96 19.25
N PRO A 345 -16.16 -8.00 20.05
CA PRO A 345 -14.94 -8.08 20.86
C PRO A 345 -13.70 -8.41 20.02
N SER A 346 -13.87 -8.89 18.80
CA SER A 346 -12.80 -9.19 17.86
C SER A 346 -13.28 -9.06 16.43
N CYS A 347 -12.36 -9.24 15.48
CA CYS A 347 -12.67 -9.22 14.05
C CYS A 347 -13.54 -10.38 13.58
N ASP A 348 -13.56 -11.48 14.31
CA ASP A 348 -14.19 -12.73 13.88
C ASP A 348 -15.36 -13.16 14.78
N ASN A 349 -15.51 -12.49 15.94
CA ASN A 349 -16.57 -12.80 16.88
C ASN A 349 -17.37 -11.55 17.20
N GLY A 350 -18.66 -11.70 17.31
CA GLY A 350 -19.59 -10.65 17.67
C GLY A 350 -20.81 -11.20 18.37
N SER A 351 -21.66 -10.32 18.85
CA SER A 351 -23.00 -10.62 19.32
C SER A 351 -23.94 -9.49 18.99
N PHE A 352 -25.20 -9.78 18.93
CA PHE A 352 -26.23 -8.76 18.73
C PHE A 352 -27.44 -9.03 19.62
N THR A 353 -28.23 -7.97 19.83
CA THR A 353 -29.59 -8.04 20.36
C THR A 353 -30.48 -7.14 19.53
N ILE A 354 -31.68 -7.60 19.22
CA ILE A 354 -32.73 -6.80 18.61
C ILE A 354 -34.00 -6.94 19.46
N THR A 355 -34.59 -5.80 19.83
CA THR A 355 -35.83 -5.73 20.60
C THR A 355 -36.88 -5.03 19.75
N PRO A 356 -37.96 -5.73 19.37
CA PRO A 356 -39.06 -5.14 18.65
C PRO A 356 -39.76 -4.04 19.46
N ASN A 357 -40.37 -3.09 18.79
CA ASN A 357 -41.27 -2.12 19.44
C ASN A 357 -42.60 -2.77 19.87
N ALA A 358 -43.43 -2.04 20.61
CA ALA A 358 -44.69 -2.56 21.14
C ALA A 358 -45.69 -3.05 20.05
N GLU A 359 -45.65 -2.48 18.88
CA GLU A 359 -46.51 -2.86 17.75
C GLU A 359 -46.13 -4.27 17.25
N TYR A 360 -44.85 -4.52 17.00
CA TYR A 360 -44.35 -5.83 16.54
C TYR A 360 -44.37 -6.89 17.65
N MET A 361 -44.21 -6.49 18.90
CA MET A 361 -44.42 -7.42 20.02
C MET A 361 -45.88 -7.91 20.09
N ALA A 362 -46.86 -7.04 19.79
CA ALA A 362 -48.24 -7.42 19.71
C ALA A 362 -48.58 -8.37 18.52
N LEU A 363 -47.72 -8.39 17.51
CA LEU A 363 -47.76 -9.30 16.37
C LEU A 363 -47.04 -10.63 16.59
N GLY A 364 -46.45 -10.86 17.79
CA GLY A 364 -45.80 -12.08 18.18
C GLY A 364 -44.25 -12.07 18.11
N PHE A 365 -43.65 -10.99 17.59
CA PHE A 365 -42.20 -10.88 17.59
C PHE A 365 -41.66 -10.72 19.01
N THR A 366 -40.60 -11.42 19.32
CA THR A 366 -39.91 -11.35 20.61
C THR A 366 -38.48 -10.81 20.44
N SER A 367 -37.87 -10.38 21.55
CA SER A 367 -36.44 -10.00 21.51
C SER A 367 -35.60 -11.22 21.12
N ILE A 368 -34.65 -10.99 20.24
CA ILE A 368 -33.72 -11.98 19.73
C ILE A 368 -32.27 -11.51 19.95
N GLY A 369 -31.37 -12.41 20.27
CA GLY A 369 -29.95 -12.12 20.36
C GLY A 369 -29.16 -13.40 20.56
N TYR A 370 -27.99 -13.47 19.93
CA TYR A 370 -27.05 -14.57 20.03
C TYR A 370 -25.65 -14.12 19.55
N ASP A 371 -24.67 -14.99 19.77
CA ASP A 371 -23.32 -14.77 19.28
C ASP A 371 -23.24 -15.05 17.79
N ILE A 372 -22.49 -14.21 17.08
CA ILE A 372 -22.27 -14.31 15.64
C ILE A 372 -20.78 -14.42 15.33
N ASN A 373 -20.46 -15.18 14.33
CA ASN A 373 -19.10 -15.36 13.84
C ASN A 373 -19.03 -14.95 12.37
N ARG A 374 -17.88 -14.51 11.96
CA ARG A 374 -17.61 -14.19 10.57
C ARG A 374 -17.62 -15.46 9.74
N GLU A 375 -18.35 -15.44 8.62
CA GLU A 375 -18.56 -16.66 7.81
C GLU A 375 -17.34 -17.03 6.96
N ILE A 376 -16.61 -16.02 6.47
CA ILE A 376 -15.45 -16.21 5.58
C ILE A 376 -14.23 -15.55 6.22
N THR A 377 -13.29 -16.34 6.68
CA THR A 377 -12.05 -15.88 7.33
C THR A 377 -10.87 -15.74 6.37
N GLU A 378 -10.86 -16.46 5.22
CA GLU A 378 -9.69 -16.56 4.33
C GLU A 378 -9.51 -15.41 3.34
N TYR A 379 -10.54 -14.58 3.09
CA TYR A 379 -10.49 -13.45 2.14
C TYR A 379 -10.85 -12.12 2.79
N GLN A 380 -10.62 -12.00 4.07
CA GLN A 380 -11.11 -10.88 4.85
C GLN A 380 -10.21 -9.65 4.72
N ILE A 381 -10.88 -8.50 4.62
CA ILE A 381 -10.25 -7.22 4.93
C ILE A 381 -9.70 -7.34 6.36
N PRO A 382 -8.38 -7.21 6.60
CA PRO A 382 -7.87 -7.23 7.96
C PRO A 382 -8.58 -6.18 8.80
N CYS A 383 -8.96 -6.60 9.96
CA CYS A 383 -9.51 -5.74 10.97
C CYS A 383 -8.32 -5.05 11.67
N PRO A 384 -8.01 -3.80 11.36
CA PRO A 384 -6.84 -3.17 11.95
C PRO A 384 -7.06 -2.96 13.43
N SER A 385 -6.09 -3.37 14.22
CA SER A 385 -5.92 -2.91 15.58
C SER A 385 -5.01 -1.70 15.53
N PHE A 386 -5.46 -0.59 16.07
CA PHE A 386 -4.59 0.54 16.37
C PHE A 386 -4.29 0.47 17.88
N ASP A 387 -3.02 0.43 18.22
CA ASP A 387 -2.58 0.58 19.60
C ASP A 387 -2.82 2.05 20.01
N ASN A 388 -3.81 2.30 20.83
CA ASN A 388 -3.98 3.57 21.50
C ASN A 388 -2.90 3.69 22.56
N GLY A 389 -1.66 4.02 22.11
CA GLY A 389 -0.52 4.15 22.99
C GLY A 389 -0.79 4.97 24.25
N GLU A 390 -1.16 4.28 25.32
CA GLU A 390 -0.96 4.70 26.69
C GLU A 390 0.15 3.82 27.28
N GLY A 391 1.35 4.42 27.37
CA GLY A 391 2.49 3.80 28.01
C GLY A 391 3.76 4.61 27.80
#